data_6d1b70d328d5614cd1a4cfebc1bad602
#
_entry.id   6d1b70d328d5614cd1a4cfebc1bad602
#
_cell.length_a   1.000
_cell.length_b   1.000
_cell.length_c   1.000
_cell.angle_alpha   90.00
_cell.angle_beta   90.00
_cell.angle_gamma   90.00
#
_symmetry.space_group_name_H-M   'P 1'
#
loop_
_entity.id
_entity.type
_entity.pdbx_description
1 polymer ?
#
loop_
_entity_poly.entity_id
_entity_poly.type
_entity_poly.pdbx_seq_one_letter_code
_entity_poly.pdbx_strand_id
1 'polypeptide(L)'
;NEKQPIVNPDQGRVVETKDGKAIVEFTAPSGGEMELTGSVAIKDKNGQMKMAKYSTKLQVVTKAGSISLPEVSVLYTDWPNKVAWSAAGVVSSDISCSGCSSASSATWTTAGTQYKGKKIKVAPGRNSVTLSLTGKDADGNSISFGSFKYKVKGFPKPVVLTPSISKDRGGFLNVGLPPSSPLQGVTYTVLGGDINGSGFSGKRVTAANLAS
;
A
#
# COMPACT_ATOMS: atom_id res chain seq x y z
N ASN A 1 -33.76 39.56 -16.13
CA ASN A 1 -32.80 39.75 -15.02
C ASN A 1 -33.20 38.83 -13.86
N GLU A 2 -32.68 37.63 -13.84
CA GLU A 2 -32.78 36.76 -12.68
C GLU A 2 -32.09 37.45 -11.49
N LYS A 3 -32.90 37.72 -10.46
CA LYS A 3 -32.38 38.33 -9.22
C LYS A 3 -31.53 37.27 -8.52
N GLN A 4 -30.24 37.47 -8.52
CA GLN A 4 -29.32 36.55 -7.83
C GLN A 4 -29.60 36.50 -6.32
N PRO A 5 -29.53 35.32 -5.68
CA PRO A 5 -29.71 35.20 -4.26
C PRO A 5 -28.53 35.87 -3.52
N ILE A 6 -28.83 36.51 -2.39
CA ILE A 6 -27.82 37.00 -1.46
C ILE A 6 -27.58 35.89 -0.44
N VAL A 7 -26.39 35.36 -0.43
CA VAL A 7 -25.98 34.28 0.51
C VAL A 7 -25.09 34.87 1.58
N ASN A 8 -25.45 34.66 2.85
CA ASN A 8 -24.68 35.06 4.01
C ASN A 8 -24.29 33.80 4.80
N PRO A 9 -23.09 33.25 4.57
CA PRO A 9 -22.58 32.13 5.35
C PRO A 9 -22.15 32.59 6.74
N ASP A 10 -22.41 31.77 7.77
CA ASP A 10 -21.91 32.04 9.13
C ASP A 10 -20.41 31.69 9.23
N GLN A 11 -19.93 30.80 8.35
CA GLN A 11 -18.51 30.44 8.24
C GLN A 11 -18.05 30.64 6.79
N GLY A 12 -16.89 31.26 6.63
CA GLY A 12 -16.29 31.49 5.32
C GLY A 12 -16.83 32.76 4.63
N ARG A 13 -16.66 32.82 3.32
CA ARG A 13 -17.04 33.96 2.47
C ARG A 13 -17.60 33.49 1.14
N VAL A 14 -18.50 34.27 0.57
CA VAL A 14 -18.95 34.08 -0.81
C VAL A 14 -17.87 34.58 -1.75
N VAL A 15 -17.37 33.72 -2.64
CA VAL A 15 -16.34 34.07 -3.64
C VAL A 15 -16.93 34.32 -5.03
N GLU A 16 -18.06 33.69 -5.35
CA GLU A 16 -18.75 33.88 -6.63
C GLU A 16 -20.25 33.67 -6.46
N THR A 17 -21.04 34.43 -7.24
CA THR A 17 -22.46 34.17 -7.38
C THR A 17 -22.81 34.22 -8.86
N LYS A 18 -23.29 33.10 -9.41
CA LYS A 18 -23.64 32.95 -10.83
C LYS A 18 -24.79 31.96 -11.01
N ASP A 19 -25.68 32.25 -11.94
CA ASP A 19 -26.79 31.37 -12.34
C ASP A 19 -27.63 30.86 -11.16
N GLY A 20 -27.93 31.73 -10.19
CA GLY A 20 -28.71 31.38 -9.00
C GLY A 20 -27.94 30.54 -7.97
N LYS A 21 -26.63 30.33 -8.13
CA LYS A 21 -25.76 29.60 -7.22
C LYS A 21 -24.74 30.54 -6.58
N ALA A 22 -24.38 30.29 -5.34
CA ALA A 22 -23.26 30.94 -4.66
C ALA A 22 -22.19 29.92 -4.27
N ILE A 23 -20.94 30.27 -4.56
CA ILE A 23 -19.77 29.49 -4.13
C ILE A 23 -19.27 30.13 -2.85
N VAL A 24 -19.22 29.31 -1.79
CA VAL A 24 -18.73 29.71 -0.47
C VAL A 24 -17.41 29.04 -0.21
N GLU A 25 -16.38 29.83 0.05
CA GLU A 25 -15.07 29.37 0.51
C GLU A 25 -15.01 29.42 2.03
N PHE A 26 -14.59 28.32 2.66
CA PHE A 26 -14.40 28.25 4.11
C PHE A 26 -13.18 27.41 4.47
N THR A 27 -12.66 27.61 5.67
CA THR A 27 -11.56 26.79 6.20
C THR A 27 -12.14 25.62 6.97
N ALA A 28 -11.89 24.40 6.48
CA ALA A 28 -12.29 23.20 7.18
C ALA A 28 -11.40 22.93 8.40
N PRO A 29 -11.94 22.36 9.51
CA PRO A 29 -11.14 21.89 10.63
C PRO A 29 -10.23 20.73 10.22
N SER A 30 -9.31 20.33 11.10
CA SER A 30 -8.36 19.24 10.83
C SER A 30 -8.98 17.85 10.66
N GLY A 31 -10.27 17.70 10.95
CA GLY A 31 -11.05 16.47 10.78
C GLY A 31 -12.31 16.47 11.63
N GLY A 32 -13.20 15.52 11.38
CA GLY A 32 -14.45 15.36 12.12
C GLY A 32 -15.69 15.87 11.39
N GLU A 33 -16.82 15.97 12.11
CA GLU A 33 -18.06 16.53 11.59
C GLU A 33 -18.03 18.05 11.70
N MET A 34 -18.45 18.75 10.66
CA MET A 34 -18.60 20.18 10.61
C MET A 34 -20.01 20.52 10.14
N GLU A 35 -20.67 21.46 10.80
CA GLU A 35 -21.94 21.98 10.37
C GLU A 35 -21.73 23.33 9.69
N LEU A 36 -22.12 23.42 8.43
CA LEU A 36 -22.08 24.66 7.65
C LEU A 36 -23.47 25.30 7.72
N THR A 37 -23.56 26.49 8.32
CA THR A 37 -24.80 27.24 8.50
C THR A 37 -24.75 28.58 7.79
N GLY A 38 -25.90 29.16 7.59
CA GLY A 38 -26.03 30.49 7.00
C GLY A 38 -27.47 30.83 6.61
N SER A 39 -27.61 31.92 5.89
CA SER A 39 -28.92 32.35 5.37
C SER A 39 -28.84 32.74 3.91
N VAL A 40 -29.93 32.53 3.18
CA VAL A 40 -30.16 32.96 1.81
C VAL A 40 -31.31 33.94 1.78
N ALA A 41 -31.09 35.10 1.21
CA ALA A 41 -32.14 36.09 0.99
C ALA A 41 -32.46 36.17 -0.50
N ILE A 42 -33.75 36.09 -0.82
CA ILE A 42 -34.28 36.24 -2.17
C ILE A 42 -35.35 37.33 -2.16
N LYS A 43 -35.47 38.08 -3.26
CA LYS A 43 -36.60 38.99 -3.48
C LYS A 43 -37.75 38.24 -4.11
N ASP A 44 -38.93 38.29 -3.50
CA ASP A 44 -40.13 37.73 -4.08
C ASP A 44 -40.65 38.59 -5.26
N LYS A 45 -41.75 38.16 -5.88
CA LYS A 45 -42.39 38.88 -7.02
C LYS A 45 -42.82 40.31 -6.70
N ASN A 46 -43.08 40.59 -5.43
CA ASN A 46 -43.52 41.91 -4.92
C ASN A 46 -42.32 42.77 -4.47
N GLY A 47 -41.07 42.28 -4.64
CA GLY A 47 -39.87 42.98 -4.25
C GLY A 47 -39.52 42.86 -2.78
N GLN A 48 -40.26 42.07 -1.98
CA GLN A 48 -39.98 41.83 -0.57
C GLN A 48 -38.86 40.83 -0.41
N MET A 49 -37.96 41.10 0.55
CA MET A 49 -36.87 40.17 0.91
C MET A 49 -37.40 39.04 1.78
N LYS A 50 -37.19 37.80 1.34
CA LYS A 50 -37.46 36.61 2.12
C LYS A 50 -36.15 35.94 2.46
N MET A 51 -35.93 35.63 3.75
CA MET A 51 -34.76 34.97 4.24
C MET A 51 -35.09 33.52 4.63
N ALA A 52 -34.24 32.60 4.23
CA ALA A 52 -34.25 31.21 4.66
C ALA A 52 -32.91 30.85 5.27
N LYS A 53 -32.92 30.17 6.43
CA LYS A 53 -31.70 29.60 7.01
C LYS A 53 -31.42 28.25 6.38
N TYR A 54 -30.15 27.92 6.23
CA TYR A 54 -29.70 26.59 5.85
C TYR A 54 -28.71 26.03 6.87
N SER A 55 -28.69 24.73 6.98
CA SER A 55 -27.69 23.96 7.72
C SER A 55 -27.37 22.69 6.96
N THR A 56 -26.10 22.40 6.81
CA THR A 56 -25.60 21.19 6.14
C THR A 56 -24.44 20.64 6.94
N LYS A 57 -24.50 19.33 7.25
CA LYS A 57 -23.42 18.61 7.91
C LYS A 57 -22.43 18.07 6.88
N LEU A 58 -21.16 18.36 7.09
CA LEU A 58 -20.04 17.91 6.27
C LEU A 58 -19.12 17.05 7.11
N GLN A 59 -18.69 15.92 6.53
CA GLN A 59 -17.65 15.10 7.13
C GLN A 59 -16.31 15.54 6.60
N VAL A 60 -15.47 16.10 7.47
CA VAL A 60 -14.08 16.47 7.12
C VAL A 60 -13.19 15.27 7.37
N VAL A 61 -12.59 14.74 6.31
CA VAL A 61 -11.68 13.58 6.40
C VAL A 61 -10.25 14.08 6.47
N THR A 62 -9.54 13.71 7.53
CA THR A 62 -8.09 13.95 7.63
C THR A 62 -7.35 13.11 6.60
N LYS A 63 -6.49 13.76 5.82
CA LYS A 63 -5.62 13.07 4.87
C LYS A 63 -4.59 12.24 5.64
N ALA A 64 -4.68 10.92 5.56
CA ALA A 64 -3.78 10.01 6.24
C ALA A 64 -3.37 8.87 5.30
N GLY A 65 -2.12 8.46 5.40
CA GLY A 65 -1.59 7.36 4.60
C GLY A 65 -0.68 6.46 5.41
N SER A 66 -0.71 5.17 5.10
CA SER A 66 0.16 4.16 5.70
C SER A 66 0.63 3.16 4.68
N ILE A 67 1.83 2.62 4.88
CA ILE A 67 2.40 1.52 4.10
C ILE A 67 2.60 0.34 5.03
N SER A 68 2.19 -0.84 4.59
CA SER A 68 2.34 -2.08 5.34
C SER A 68 3.07 -3.16 4.53
N LEU A 69 3.76 -4.02 5.25
CA LEU A 69 4.38 -5.25 4.73
C LEU A 69 3.63 -6.44 5.33
N PRO A 70 2.58 -6.96 4.68
CA PRO A 70 1.65 -7.92 5.31
C PRO A 70 2.27 -9.27 5.68
N GLU A 71 3.39 -9.63 5.07
CA GLU A 71 4.03 -10.94 5.28
C GLU A 71 5.27 -10.86 6.15
N VAL A 72 5.97 -9.71 6.15
CA VAL A 72 7.27 -9.57 6.79
C VAL A 72 7.48 -8.15 7.30
N SER A 73 8.33 -7.98 8.29
CA SER A 73 8.68 -6.65 8.84
C SER A 73 9.87 -5.99 8.16
N VAL A 74 10.54 -6.67 7.23
CA VAL A 74 11.69 -6.20 6.46
C VAL A 74 11.57 -6.63 5.01
N LEU A 75 12.23 -5.94 4.11
CA LEU A 75 12.29 -6.31 2.70
C LEU A 75 13.48 -7.24 2.44
N TYR A 76 13.39 -8.08 1.41
CA TYR A 76 14.46 -8.98 1.00
C TYR A 76 14.93 -8.66 -0.42
N THR A 77 16.26 -8.74 -0.65
CA THR A 77 16.84 -8.66 -2.01
C THR A 77 16.37 -9.84 -2.85
N ASP A 78 16.20 -9.62 -4.15
CA ASP A 78 15.83 -10.64 -5.15
C ASP A 78 14.51 -11.39 -4.88
N TRP A 79 13.75 -10.96 -3.89
CA TRP A 79 12.44 -11.51 -3.53
C TRP A 79 11.31 -10.55 -3.96
N PRO A 80 10.18 -11.06 -4.45
CA PRO A 80 9.01 -10.24 -4.76
C PRO A 80 8.27 -9.84 -3.48
N ASN A 81 8.81 -8.84 -2.78
CA ASN A 81 8.22 -8.35 -1.54
C ASN A 81 6.84 -7.75 -1.79
N LYS A 82 5.85 -8.18 -1.03
CA LYS A 82 4.47 -7.68 -1.11
C LYS A 82 4.31 -6.45 -0.22
N VAL A 83 3.87 -5.35 -0.83
CA VAL A 83 3.67 -4.07 -0.16
C VAL A 83 2.24 -3.61 -0.40
N ALA A 84 1.50 -3.41 0.66
CA ALA A 84 0.17 -2.82 0.64
C ALA A 84 0.21 -1.41 1.24
N TRP A 85 -0.77 -0.58 0.89
CA TRP A 85 -0.92 0.75 1.47
C TRP A 85 -2.38 1.12 1.59
N SER A 86 -2.63 2.11 2.42
CA SER A 86 -3.92 2.76 2.60
C SER A 86 -3.71 4.27 2.59
N ALA A 87 -4.62 4.99 1.96
CA ALA A 87 -4.62 6.43 1.93
C ALA A 87 -6.06 6.94 2.00
N ALA A 88 -6.34 7.81 2.96
CA ALA A 88 -7.64 8.45 3.17
C ALA A 88 -7.63 9.88 2.62
N GLY A 89 -8.79 10.35 2.16
CA GLY A 89 -8.97 11.71 1.65
C GLY A 89 -8.43 11.93 0.23
N VAL A 90 -8.27 10.84 -0.54
CA VAL A 90 -7.84 10.85 -1.96
C VAL A 90 -8.68 9.89 -2.79
N VAL A 91 -8.83 10.18 -4.09
CA VAL A 91 -9.55 9.33 -5.04
C VAL A 91 -8.66 8.23 -5.62
N SER A 92 -7.35 8.44 -5.61
CA SER A 92 -6.37 7.44 -6.02
C SER A 92 -5.09 7.60 -5.23
N SER A 93 -4.36 6.50 -5.04
CA SER A 93 -3.06 6.53 -4.37
C SER A 93 -2.13 5.48 -4.95
N ASP A 94 -0.84 5.75 -4.88
CA ASP A 94 0.19 4.85 -5.35
C ASP A 94 1.49 5.00 -4.53
N ILE A 95 2.30 3.94 -4.54
CA ILE A 95 3.64 3.96 -3.97
C ILE A 95 4.71 3.96 -5.06
N SER A 96 5.75 4.73 -4.81
CA SER A 96 7.02 4.67 -5.55
C SER A 96 8.12 4.09 -4.66
N CYS A 97 9.12 3.46 -5.27
CA CYS A 97 10.24 2.86 -4.56
C CYS A 97 11.56 3.39 -5.09
N SER A 98 12.33 4.03 -4.24
CA SER A 98 13.72 4.39 -4.53
C SER A 98 14.65 3.26 -4.08
N GLY A 99 15.40 2.67 -5.03
CA GLY A 99 16.30 1.54 -4.81
C GLY A 99 15.69 0.17 -5.14
N CYS A 100 14.51 0.12 -5.74
CA CYS A 100 13.94 -1.09 -6.32
C CYS A 100 14.38 -1.29 -7.78
N SER A 101 14.54 -2.54 -8.19
CA SER A 101 14.78 -2.93 -9.59
C SER A 101 13.48 -3.10 -10.37
N SER A 102 12.38 -3.45 -9.70
CA SER A 102 11.05 -3.53 -10.31
C SER A 102 9.94 -3.33 -9.28
N ALA A 103 8.78 -2.89 -9.78
CA ALA A 103 7.54 -2.80 -9.01
C ALA A 103 6.36 -3.09 -9.94
N SER A 104 5.48 -4.00 -9.57
CA SER A 104 4.29 -4.38 -10.34
C SER A 104 3.06 -4.47 -9.45
N SER A 105 1.91 -4.00 -9.93
CA SER A 105 0.64 -4.14 -9.23
C SER A 105 0.30 -5.60 -9.01
N ALA A 106 -0.25 -5.93 -7.85
CA ALA A 106 -0.60 -7.29 -7.47
C ALA A 106 -1.75 -7.31 -6.48
N THR A 107 -2.51 -8.41 -6.52
CA THR A 107 -3.49 -8.77 -5.50
C THR A 107 -3.07 -10.12 -4.92
N TRP A 108 -3.22 -10.29 -3.60
CA TRP A 108 -2.89 -11.55 -2.93
C TRP A 108 -3.72 -11.70 -1.65
N THR A 109 -3.77 -12.92 -1.13
CA THR A 109 -4.42 -13.21 0.16
C THR A 109 -3.37 -13.67 1.17
N THR A 110 -3.42 -13.14 2.38
CA THR A 110 -2.59 -13.53 3.51
C THR A 110 -3.47 -13.64 4.75
N ALA A 111 -3.41 -14.77 5.44
CA ALA A 111 -4.21 -15.07 6.63
C ALA A 111 -5.72 -14.76 6.45
N GLY A 112 -6.29 -15.11 5.30
CA GLY A 112 -7.70 -14.88 4.97
C GLY A 112 -8.04 -13.45 4.50
N THR A 113 -7.12 -12.51 4.61
CA THR A 113 -7.33 -11.13 4.16
C THR A 113 -6.79 -10.92 2.75
N GLN A 114 -7.62 -10.37 1.87
CA GLN A 114 -7.20 -9.97 0.53
C GLN A 114 -6.56 -8.59 0.56
N TYR A 115 -5.39 -8.49 -0.04
CA TYR A 115 -4.63 -7.25 -0.21
C TYR A 115 -4.54 -6.86 -1.67
N LYS A 116 -4.61 -5.55 -1.91
CA LYS A 116 -4.25 -4.93 -3.20
C LYS A 116 -3.03 -4.05 -2.96
N GLY A 117 -2.02 -4.19 -3.82
CA GLY A 117 -0.77 -3.47 -3.62
C GLY A 117 0.22 -3.68 -4.75
N LYS A 118 1.50 -3.69 -4.42
CA LYS A 118 2.60 -3.97 -5.36
C LYS A 118 3.50 -5.10 -4.86
N LYS A 119 4.01 -5.90 -5.79
CA LYS A 119 5.20 -6.73 -5.59
C LYS A 119 6.40 -5.91 -6.05
N ILE A 120 7.35 -5.68 -5.14
CA ILE A 120 8.58 -4.94 -5.42
C ILE A 120 9.79 -5.85 -5.29
N LYS A 121 10.74 -5.73 -6.19
CA LYS A 121 12.06 -6.35 -6.07
C LYS A 121 13.08 -5.29 -5.72
N VAL A 122 13.83 -5.51 -4.66
CA VAL A 122 14.92 -4.63 -4.24
C VAL A 122 16.18 -4.99 -5.01
N ALA A 123 16.88 -3.98 -5.52
CA ALA A 123 18.15 -4.19 -6.21
C ALA A 123 19.22 -4.81 -5.27
N PRO A 124 20.08 -5.70 -5.78
CA PRO A 124 21.16 -6.28 -5.00
C PRO A 124 22.07 -5.23 -4.36
N GLY A 125 22.67 -5.57 -3.20
CA GLY A 125 23.60 -4.68 -2.49
C GLY A 125 22.94 -3.52 -1.73
N ARG A 126 21.62 -3.41 -1.69
CA ARG A 126 20.91 -2.40 -0.90
C ARG A 126 20.64 -2.88 0.52
N ASN A 127 20.98 -2.03 1.50
CA ASN A 127 20.66 -2.25 2.92
C ASN A 127 19.37 -1.56 3.35
N SER A 128 18.88 -0.65 2.52
CA SER A 128 17.60 0.04 2.73
C SER A 128 17.04 0.56 1.42
N VAL A 129 15.72 0.73 1.38
CA VAL A 129 14.98 1.42 0.32
C VAL A 129 14.02 2.42 0.94
N THR A 130 13.60 3.40 0.13
CA THR A 130 12.58 4.37 0.54
C THR A 130 11.34 4.16 -0.31
N LEU A 131 10.20 3.94 0.36
CA LEU A 131 8.89 3.90 -0.25
C LEU A 131 8.19 5.23 0.01
N SER A 132 7.72 5.89 -1.04
CA SER A 132 6.97 7.15 -0.94
C SER A 132 5.53 6.91 -1.35
N LEU A 133 4.59 7.31 -0.49
CA LEU A 133 3.15 7.20 -0.74
C LEU A 133 2.61 8.56 -1.20
N THR A 134 1.97 8.55 -2.35
CA THR A 134 1.33 9.73 -2.95
C THR A 134 -0.11 9.40 -3.33
N GLY A 135 -0.95 10.41 -3.44
CA GLY A 135 -2.32 10.27 -3.91
C GLY A 135 -2.76 11.48 -4.71
N LYS A 136 -3.96 11.39 -5.29
CA LYS A 136 -4.64 12.51 -5.95
C LYS A 136 -5.99 12.74 -5.29
N ASP A 137 -6.31 14.01 -5.01
CA ASP A 137 -7.64 14.40 -4.56
C ASP A 137 -8.65 14.44 -5.71
N ALA A 138 -9.90 14.84 -5.41
CA ALA A 138 -10.98 14.92 -6.39
C ALA A 138 -10.70 15.96 -7.49
N ASP A 139 -9.90 16.98 -7.20
CA ASP A 139 -9.52 18.03 -8.15
C ASP A 139 -8.27 17.66 -8.96
N GLY A 140 -7.68 16.47 -8.72
CA GLY A 140 -6.49 15.96 -9.41
C GLY A 140 -5.17 16.47 -8.84
N ASN A 141 -5.19 17.23 -7.73
CA ASN A 141 -3.97 17.72 -7.08
C ASN A 141 -3.23 16.56 -6.41
N SER A 142 -1.90 16.58 -6.49
CA SER A 142 -1.06 15.58 -5.88
C SER A 142 -0.87 15.84 -4.39
N ILE A 143 -1.06 14.80 -3.57
CA ILE A 143 -0.89 14.80 -2.13
C ILE A 143 0.20 13.82 -1.76
N SER A 144 1.18 14.28 -0.97
CA SER A 144 2.21 13.40 -0.39
C SER A 144 1.80 12.98 1.01
N PHE A 145 1.86 11.67 1.28
CA PHE A 145 1.66 11.08 2.62
C PHE A 145 2.99 10.77 3.32
N GLY A 146 4.11 11.14 2.67
CA GLY A 146 5.44 10.96 3.20
C GLY A 146 6.24 9.84 2.57
N SER A 147 7.47 9.71 3.06
CA SER A 147 8.44 8.71 2.61
C SER A 147 8.91 7.89 3.79
N PHE A 148 8.92 6.57 3.63
CA PHE A 148 9.19 5.61 4.69
C PHE A 148 10.41 4.77 4.31
N LYS A 149 11.41 4.76 5.18
CA LYS A 149 12.64 3.99 4.98
C LYS A 149 12.48 2.59 5.54
N TYR A 150 12.70 1.59 4.71
CA TYR A 150 12.63 0.17 5.08
C TYR A 150 14.00 -0.47 5.04
N LYS A 151 14.29 -1.31 6.05
CA LYS A 151 15.50 -2.13 6.09
C LYS A 151 15.39 -3.26 5.08
N VAL A 152 16.51 -3.56 4.42
CA VAL A 152 16.64 -4.66 3.46
C VAL A 152 17.60 -5.69 4.03
N LYS A 153 17.25 -6.97 3.87
CA LYS A 153 18.11 -8.12 4.20
C LYS A 153 18.37 -8.95 2.96
N GLY A 154 19.49 -9.64 2.94
CA GLY A 154 19.74 -10.68 1.94
C GLY A 154 18.71 -11.80 2.04
N PHE A 155 18.35 -12.39 0.91
CA PHE A 155 17.46 -13.54 0.89
C PHE A 155 18.10 -14.70 1.68
N PRO A 156 17.38 -15.38 2.59
CA PRO A 156 17.95 -16.45 3.40
C PRO A 156 18.48 -17.60 2.53
N LYS A 157 19.65 -18.11 2.89
CA LYS A 157 20.19 -19.31 2.21
C LYS A 157 19.36 -20.53 2.57
N PRO A 158 19.15 -21.47 1.62
CA PRO A 158 18.47 -22.72 1.92
C PRO A 158 19.30 -23.59 2.86
N VAL A 159 18.60 -24.40 3.64
CA VAL A 159 19.19 -25.39 4.52
C VAL A 159 18.55 -26.76 4.24
N VAL A 160 19.28 -27.83 4.55
CA VAL A 160 18.70 -29.17 4.58
C VAL A 160 17.87 -29.29 5.85
N LEU A 161 16.57 -29.45 5.71
CA LEU A 161 15.64 -29.50 6.85
C LEU A 161 15.66 -30.87 7.52
N THR A 162 15.57 -31.95 6.75
CA THR A 162 15.57 -33.33 7.25
C THR A 162 16.21 -34.22 6.21
N PRO A 163 17.44 -34.72 6.44
CA PRO A 163 17.94 -35.81 5.63
C PRO A 163 17.24 -37.10 6.09
N SER A 164 16.53 -37.75 5.16
CA SER A 164 16.04 -39.11 5.41
C SER A 164 16.80 -40.08 4.51
N ILE A 165 17.61 -40.94 5.10
CA ILE A 165 18.38 -41.93 4.38
C ILE A 165 18.03 -43.29 4.96
N SER A 166 17.56 -44.21 4.13
CA SER A 166 17.30 -45.61 4.47
C SER A 166 18.27 -46.50 3.71
N LYS A 167 18.81 -47.50 4.38
CA LYS A 167 19.74 -48.45 3.78
C LYS A 167 19.15 -49.18 2.57
N ASP A 168 17.86 -49.45 2.62
CA ASP A 168 17.17 -50.29 1.63
C ASP A 168 16.35 -49.51 0.60
N ARG A 169 16.07 -48.22 0.83
CA ARG A 169 15.17 -47.41 -0.01
C ARG A 169 15.82 -46.13 -0.54
N GLY A 170 17.13 -45.95 -0.30
CA GLY A 170 17.81 -44.71 -0.59
C GLY A 170 17.39 -43.57 0.35
N GLY A 171 17.56 -42.36 -0.06
CA GLY A 171 17.25 -41.17 0.75
C GLY A 171 16.83 -39.98 -0.07
N PHE A 172 16.17 -39.06 0.58
CA PHE A 172 15.86 -37.76 -0.02
C PHE A 172 16.32 -36.64 0.93
N LEU A 173 16.66 -35.52 0.31
CA LEU A 173 17.01 -34.29 1.02
C LEU A 173 15.87 -33.31 0.84
N ASN A 174 15.25 -32.92 1.95
CA ASN A 174 14.30 -31.84 1.96
C ASN A 174 15.06 -30.53 2.17
N VAL A 175 15.04 -29.66 1.15
CA VAL A 175 15.71 -28.36 1.16
C VAL A 175 14.68 -27.27 1.27
N GLY A 176 14.85 -26.38 2.23
CA GLY A 176 13.92 -25.30 2.46
C GLY A 176 14.58 -24.12 3.16
N LEU A 177 13.77 -23.15 3.53
CA LEU A 177 14.22 -22.06 4.40
C LEU A 177 14.47 -22.57 5.82
N PRO A 178 15.39 -21.92 6.58
CA PRO A 178 15.52 -22.19 7.99
C PRO A 178 14.18 -22.10 8.71
N PRO A 179 13.87 -22.95 9.71
CA PRO A 179 12.61 -22.89 10.46
C PRO A 179 12.31 -21.52 11.09
N SER A 180 13.35 -20.75 11.39
CA SER A 180 13.26 -19.38 11.93
C SER A 180 12.96 -18.31 10.86
N SER A 181 12.86 -18.68 9.58
CA SER A 181 12.58 -17.73 8.51
C SER A 181 11.13 -17.24 8.58
N PRO A 182 10.88 -15.93 8.54
CA PRO A 182 9.53 -15.40 8.46
C PRO A 182 8.89 -15.55 7.07
N LEU A 183 9.69 -15.91 6.04
CA LEU A 183 9.17 -16.11 4.68
C LEU A 183 8.47 -17.46 4.60
N GLN A 184 7.27 -17.45 4.00
CA GLN A 184 6.45 -18.64 3.80
C GLN A 184 6.30 -18.95 2.30
N GLY A 185 6.08 -20.25 1.98
CA GLY A 185 5.76 -20.67 0.61
C GLY A 185 6.95 -20.59 -0.37
N VAL A 186 8.19 -20.56 0.13
CA VAL A 186 9.38 -20.63 -0.71
C VAL A 186 9.67 -22.07 -1.04
N THR A 187 9.72 -22.40 -2.32
CA THR A 187 10.12 -23.72 -2.85
C THR A 187 11.49 -23.62 -3.49
N TYR A 188 12.32 -24.62 -3.29
CA TYR A 188 13.63 -24.74 -3.92
C TYR A 188 13.64 -25.92 -4.88
N THR A 189 14.25 -25.72 -6.04
CA THR A 189 14.60 -26.81 -6.94
C THR A 189 16.05 -27.18 -6.71
N VAL A 190 16.29 -28.40 -6.27
CA VAL A 190 17.67 -28.91 -6.08
C VAL A 190 18.23 -29.25 -7.45
N LEU A 191 19.26 -28.51 -7.89
CA LEU A 191 19.93 -28.73 -9.16
C LEU A 191 21.08 -29.75 -9.06
N GLY A 192 21.54 -30.03 -7.85
CA GLY A 192 22.62 -30.96 -7.56
C GLY A 192 23.36 -30.59 -6.27
N GLY A 193 24.37 -31.37 -5.93
CA GLY A 193 25.18 -31.16 -4.75
C GLY A 193 26.30 -32.18 -4.64
N ASP A 194 27.17 -32.01 -3.65
CA ASP A 194 28.22 -32.96 -3.34
C ASP A 194 27.85 -33.70 -2.06
N ILE A 195 27.88 -35.04 -2.10
CA ILE A 195 27.59 -35.89 -0.96
C ILE A 195 28.91 -36.41 -0.43
N ASN A 196 29.19 -36.14 0.83
CA ASN A 196 30.33 -36.62 1.55
C ASN A 196 29.88 -37.52 2.72
N GLY A 197 30.55 -38.62 2.94
CA GLY A 197 30.22 -39.53 4.03
C GLY A 197 31.43 -40.37 4.44
N SER A 198 31.27 -41.13 5.52
CA SER A 198 32.31 -42.07 5.96
C SER A 198 32.50 -43.18 4.91
N GLY A 199 33.71 -43.29 4.38
CA GLY A 199 34.06 -44.25 3.34
C GLY A 199 33.85 -43.83 1.91
N PHE A 200 33.32 -42.63 1.65
CA PHE A 200 33.28 -42.04 0.32
C PHE A 200 33.38 -40.49 0.38
N SER A 201 34.07 -39.91 -0.58
CA SER A 201 34.20 -38.46 -0.68
C SER A 201 33.74 -37.95 -2.03
N GLY A 202 33.02 -36.84 -1.99
CA GLY A 202 32.80 -35.98 -3.14
C GLY A 202 32.03 -36.55 -4.33
N LYS A 203 31.09 -37.49 -4.11
CA LYS A 203 30.23 -37.90 -5.22
C LYS A 203 29.29 -36.80 -5.59
N ARG A 204 29.49 -36.18 -6.76
CA ARG A 204 28.59 -35.17 -7.29
C ARG A 204 27.32 -35.81 -7.83
N VAL A 205 26.20 -35.35 -7.35
CA VAL A 205 24.86 -35.71 -7.85
C VAL A 205 24.26 -34.52 -8.55
N THR A 206 23.59 -34.78 -9.67
CA THR A 206 22.85 -33.77 -10.45
C THR A 206 21.36 -34.08 -10.38
N ALA A 207 20.52 -33.14 -10.73
CA ALA A 207 19.06 -33.33 -10.73
C ALA A 207 18.63 -34.55 -11.59
N ALA A 208 19.39 -34.87 -12.66
CA ALA A 208 19.11 -35.98 -13.55
C ALA A 208 19.38 -37.36 -12.91
N ASN A 209 20.26 -37.46 -11.90
CA ASN A 209 20.58 -38.71 -11.20
C ASN A 209 20.08 -38.77 -9.76
N LEU A 210 19.26 -37.82 -9.35
CA LEU A 210 18.50 -37.87 -8.10
C LEU A 210 17.17 -38.61 -8.24
N ALA A 211 16.73 -38.87 -9.47
CA ALA A 211 15.46 -39.51 -9.80
C ALA A 211 15.59 -41.01 -10.16
N SER A 212 16.76 -41.60 -10.05
CA SER A 212 17.07 -43.02 -10.34
C SER A 212 17.31 -43.84 -9.10
#